data_fc348aa10603c5fd69a89ef4ad863aff
#
_entry.id   fc348aa10603c5fd69a89ef4ad863aff
#
_cell.length_a   1.000
_cell.length_b   1.000
_cell.length_c   1.000
_cell.angle_alpha   90.00
_cell.angle_beta   90.00
_cell.angle_gamma   90.00
#
_symmetry.space_group_name_H-M   'P 1'
#
loop_
_entity.id
_entity.type
_entity.pdbx_description
1 polymer ?
#
loop_
_entity_poly.entity_id
_entity_poly.type
_entity_poly.pdbx_seq_one_letter_code
_entity_poly.pdbx_strand_id
1 'polypeptide(L)'
;MRSVLEAPAPIERTAASKPPGARPSLLAFVADGETEAQLQECITQLAPGKGAIIRGGITKAVAHLTQHRSPDILIVDISGVDLPISKINALAEVCEPGVAVIAVGNRNEIGLYRDLLHAGVTDYVVKPVSPQLLAKALTSKQVRAGEASPIHKKLGTLIAFVGARGGVGTTTLAVNTAWHLANRQTRRVALVDLDLQNGDCALALEIKPTSGLSEALANPLRIDNTLLERIMAPVGARLFVLSSEEPLSEDLHFTAVAVETLVSVLREQFHYVILDVPRIPAAPYRRALELADFRIVVADQTLRSVRDTVRLRTALGEGDGKLRNLLVINRNGEGGRHAVTLQEMQHVLEVKPRTIIPFQPTLFTTVTGSARIAAARRGKFGAAIAALALSLSGGEPERRRWWRAEK
;
A
#
# COMPACT_ATOMS: atom_id res chain seq x y z
N MET A 1 -33.53 -18.92 -39.94
CA MET A 1 -33.93 -18.55 -38.59
C MET A 1 -32.70 -17.90 -37.93
N ARG A 2 -32.68 -16.59 -37.87
CA ARG A 2 -31.60 -15.81 -37.18
C ARG A 2 -32.11 -15.55 -35.78
N SER A 3 -31.49 -16.15 -34.75
CA SER A 3 -31.76 -15.79 -33.35
C SER A 3 -30.99 -14.49 -33.03
N VAL A 4 -31.74 -13.47 -32.73
CA VAL A 4 -31.27 -12.18 -32.23
C VAL A 4 -30.76 -12.42 -30.80
N LEU A 5 -29.46 -12.27 -30.60
CA LEU A 5 -28.89 -12.20 -29.26
C LEU A 5 -29.26 -10.83 -28.65
N GLU A 6 -30.23 -10.82 -27.76
CA GLU A 6 -30.54 -9.65 -26.92
C GLU A 6 -29.31 -9.25 -26.12
N ALA A 7 -28.92 -8.00 -26.21
CA ALA A 7 -27.86 -7.41 -25.40
C ALA A 7 -28.30 -7.39 -23.92
N PRO A 8 -27.43 -7.78 -22.97
CA PRO A 8 -27.75 -7.70 -21.55
C PRO A 8 -27.96 -6.24 -21.12
N ALA A 9 -28.95 -6.04 -20.26
CA ALA A 9 -29.29 -4.75 -19.67
C ALA A 9 -28.08 -4.07 -19.02
N PRO A 10 -27.97 -2.74 -19.07
CA PRO A 10 -26.85 -2.02 -18.47
C PRO A 10 -26.91 -2.17 -16.95
N ILE A 11 -25.81 -2.70 -16.38
CA ILE A 11 -25.59 -2.77 -14.95
C ILE A 11 -25.58 -1.33 -14.42
N GLU A 12 -26.44 -1.06 -13.43
CA GLU A 12 -26.43 0.20 -12.70
C GLU A 12 -25.00 0.54 -12.29
N ARG A 13 -24.48 1.61 -12.84
CA ARG A 13 -23.19 2.19 -12.47
C ARG A 13 -23.29 2.62 -11.02
N THR A 14 -22.72 1.85 -10.10
CA THR A 14 -22.30 2.39 -8.83
C THR A 14 -21.51 3.67 -9.13
N ALA A 15 -21.99 4.79 -8.59
CA ALA A 15 -21.50 6.12 -8.85
C ALA A 15 -19.99 6.14 -8.90
N ALA A 16 -19.44 6.63 -10.02
CA ALA A 16 -18.02 6.81 -10.21
C ALA A 16 -17.46 7.55 -8.99
N SER A 17 -16.59 6.90 -8.23
CA SER A 17 -15.92 7.53 -7.11
C SER A 17 -15.18 8.74 -7.64
N LYS A 18 -15.49 9.91 -7.06
CA LYS A 18 -14.83 11.17 -7.37
C LYS A 18 -13.31 10.96 -7.33
N PRO A 19 -12.54 11.53 -8.27
CA PRO A 19 -11.07 11.43 -8.22
C PRO A 19 -10.58 11.81 -6.83
N PRO A 20 -9.45 11.27 -6.35
CA PRO A 20 -8.94 11.50 -5.01
C PRO A 20 -8.85 13.02 -4.79
N GLY A 21 -9.72 13.57 -3.94
CA GLY A 21 -9.73 14.99 -3.63
C GLY A 21 -8.36 15.42 -3.12
N ALA A 22 -7.93 16.64 -3.43
CA ALA A 22 -6.70 17.22 -2.93
C ALA A 22 -6.60 17.03 -1.40
N ARG A 23 -5.40 16.76 -0.88
CA ARG A 23 -5.16 16.67 0.57
C ARG A 23 -5.63 17.95 1.25
N PRO A 24 -6.39 17.88 2.35
CA PRO A 24 -6.63 19.06 3.18
C PRO A 24 -5.28 19.61 3.68
N SER A 25 -5.09 20.91 3.65
CA SER A 25 -3.80 21.48 4.08
C SER A 25 -3.59 21.35 5.59
N LEU A 26 -4.65 21.56 6.39
CA LEU A 26 -4.58 21.45 7.85
C LEU A 26 -5.91 20.94 8.42
N LEU A 27 -5.81 19.99 9.37
CA LEU A 27 -6.95 19.49 10.12
C LEU A 27 -6.56 19.36 11.60
N ALA A 28 -7.41 19.87 12.49
CA ALA A 28 -7.19 19.78 13.93
C ALA A 28 -8.29 18.98 14.62
N PHE A 29 -7.91 18.13 15.56
CA PHE A 29 -8.83 17.41 16.44
C PHE A 29 -8.57 17.81 17.88
N VAL A 30 -9.56 18.46 18.51
CA VAL A 30 -9.46 19.04 19.85
C VAL A 30 -10.36 18.30 20.85
N ALA A 31 -9.91 18.25 22.12
CA ALA A 31 -10.66 17.58 23.17
C ALA A 31 -11.71 18.48 23.81
N ASP A 32 -11.47 19.80 23.86
CA ASP A 32 -12.29 20.76 24.59
C ASP A 32 -12.50 22.06 23.79
N GLY A 33 -13.50 22.85 24.23
CA GLY A 33 -13.91 24.09 23.56
C GLY A 33 -12.94 25.26 23.75
N GLU A 34 -12.13 25.26 24.81
CA GLU A 34 -11.12 26.30 25.05
C GLU A 34 -9.97 26.14 24.03
N THR A 35 -9.47 24.91 23.87
CA THR A 35 -8.47 24.57 22.85
C THR A 35 -8.99 24.84 21.43
N GLU A 36 -10.28 24.57 21.17
CA GLU A 36 -10.92 24.90 19.89
C GLU A 36 -10.85 26.40 19.60
N ALA A 37 -11.25 27.25 20.55
CA ALA A 37 -11.20 28.69 20.37
C ALA A 37 -9.78 29.23 20.15
N GLN A 38 -8.81 28.75 20.94
CA GLN A 38 -7.40 29.12 20.82
C GLN A 38 -6.84 28.70 19.44
N LEU A 39 -7.10 27.49 18.99
CA LEU A 39 -6.65 27.01 17.68
C LEU A 39 -7.35 27.72 16.53
N GLN A 40 -8.64 28.05 16.67
CA GLN A 40 -9.39 28.81 15.66
C GLN A 40 -8.77 30.19 15.45
N GLU A 41 -8.40 30.89 16.52
CA GLU A 41 -7.70 32.17 16.46
C GLU A 41 -6.34 32.03 15.79
N CYS A 42 -5.55 31.03 16.23
CA CYS A 42 -4.22 30.77 15.67
C CYS A 42 -4.27 30.44 14.18
N ILE A 43 -5.19 29.56 13.75
CA ILE A 43 -5.34 29.14 12.35
C ILE A 43 -5.79 30.32 11.49
N THR A 44 -6.71 31.15 12.00
CA THR A 44 -7.17 32.34 11.27
C THR A 44 -6.03 33.33 11.02
N GLN A 45 -5.09 33.45 11.96
CA GLN A 45 -3.93 34.33 11.83
C GLN A 45 -2.84 33.74 10.92
N LEU A 46 -2.56 32.43 11.04
CA LEU A 46 -1.41 31.79 10.40
C LEU A 46 -1.72 31.15 9.04
N ALA A 47 -2.94 30.70 8.83
CA ALA A 47 -3.36 29.96 7.64
C ALA A 47 -4.85 30.24 7.30
N PRO A 48 -5.21 31.46 6.93
CA PRO A 48 -6.61 31.84 6.70
C PRO A 48 -7.25 30.98 5.60
N GLY A 49 -8.40 30.38 5.93
CA GLY A 49 -9.20 29.57 5.01
C GLY A 49 -8.65 28.18 4.68
N LYS A 50 -7.56 27.73 5.30
CA LYS A 50 -6.89 26.46 4.97
C LYS A 50 -7.02 25.38 6.05
N GLY A 51 -7.69 25.62 7.16
CA GLY A 51 -7.82 24.67 8.26
C GLY A 51 -9.24 24.38 8.67
N ALA A 52 -9.50 23.17 9.13
CA ALA A 52 -10.74 22.76 9.77
C ALA A 52 -10.46 22.19 11.17
N ILE A 53 -11.39 22.45 12.12
CA ILE A 53 -11.29 21.94 13.49
C ILE A 53 -12.48 21.03 13.76
N ILE A 54 -12.21 19.86 14.36
CA ILE A 54 -13.21 18.85 14.71
C ILE A 54 -13.05 18.51 16.20
N ARG A 55 -14.13 18.49 16.94
CA ARG A 55 -14.14 18.03 18.35
C ARG A 55 -14.02 16.51 18.45
N GLY A 56 -13.28 16.01 19.45
CA GLY A 56 -13.18 14.60 19.81
C GLY A 56 -11.74 14.09 19.99
N GLY A 57 -10.75 14.98 19.97
CA GLY A 57 -9.35 14.64 20.25
C GLY A 57 -8.79 13.52 19.38
N ILE A 58 -7.74 12.85 19.85
CA ILE A 58 -7.02 11.80 19.11
C ILE A 58 -7.90 10.59 18.74
N THR A 59 -8.86 10.21 19.56
CA THR A 59 -9.76 9.08 19.28
C THR A 59 -10.63 9.35 18.06
N LYS A 60 -11.15 10.58 17.94
CA LYS A 60 -11.92 11.00 16.77
C LYS A 60 -11.04 11.14 15.53
N ALA A 61 -9.79 11.60 15.72
CA ALA A 61 -8.81 11.67 14.64
C ALA A 61 -8.57 10.30 14.00
N VAL A 62 -8.31 9.26 14.79
CA VAL A 62 -8.13 7.88 14.31
C VAL A 62 -9.37 7.40 13.53
N ALA A 63 -10.57 7.58 14.09
CA ALA A 63 -11.82 7.19 13.43
C ALA A 63 -12.05 7.94 12.11
N HIS A 64 -11.77 9.24 12.08
CA HIS A 64 -11.93 10.06 10.88
C HIS A 64 -10.95 9.66 9.77
N LEU A 65 -9.67 9.51 10.10
CA LEU A 65 -8.61 9.19 9.14
C LEU A 65 -8.70 7.74 8.63
N THR A 66 -9.45 6.87 9.32
CA THR A 66 -9.81 5.56 8.79
C THR A 66 -10.71 5.67 7.54
N GLN A 67 -11.49 6.74 7.40
CA GLN A 67 -12.48 6.92 6.32
C GLN A 67 -12.09 8.02 5.32
N HIS A 68 -11.26 9.00 5.72
CA HIS A 68 -10.91 10.17 4.94
C HIS A 68 -9.41 10.27 4.70
N ARG A 69 -9.00 11.07 3.73
CA ARG A 69 -7.58 11.39 3.47
C ARG A 69 -6.98 12.14 4.66
N SER A 70 -5.73 11.84 4.93
CA SER A 70 -4.95 12.59 5.90
C SER A 70 -4.60 13.99 5.36
N PRO A 71 -4.59 15.03 6.22
CA PRO A 71 -4.14 16.36 5.85
C PRO A 71 -2.61 16.40 5.68
N ASP A 72 -2.08 17.52 5.15
CA ASP A 72 -0.63 17.76 5.18
C ASP A 72 -0.13 17.99 6.61
N ILE A 73 -0.92 18.73 7.40
CA ILE A 73 -0.67 19.02 8.81
C ILE A 73 -1.85 18.55 9.63
N LEU A 74 -1.59 17.66 10.57
CA LEU A 74 -2.56 17.14 11.51
C LEU A 74 -2.23 17.62 12.92
N ILE A 75 -3.16 18.35 13.55
CA ILE A 75 -3.06 18.73 14.95
C ILE A 75 -3.97 17.83 15.77
N VAL A 76 -3.46 17.18 16.81
CA VAL A 76 -4.23 16.27 17.64
C VAL A 76 -4.07 16.57 19.12
N ASP A 77 -5.20 16.72 19.80
CA ASP A 77 -5.24 16.92 21.24
C ASP A 77 -5.21 15.55 21.95
N ILE A 78 -4.20 15.37 22.78
CA ILE A 78 -3.97 14.16 23.61
C ILE A 78 -4.25 14.41 25.08
N SER A 79 -4.89 15.53 25.44
CA SER A 79 -5.26 15.83 26.83
C SER A 79 -6.24 14.79 27.38
N GLY A 80 -6.05 14.37 28.63
CA GLY A 80 -6.91 13.40 29.28
C GLY A 80 -6.78 11.95 28.75
N VAL A 81 -5.75 11.67 27.96
CA VAL A 81 -5.47 10.32 27.46
C VAL A 81 -4.48 9.61 28.39
N ASP A 82 -4.86 8.44 28.93
CA ASP A 82 -4.02 7.69 29.87
C ASP A 82 -2.74 7.13 29.21
N LEU A 83 -2.84 6.65 27.97
CA LEU A 83 -1.74 6.05 27.20
C LEU A 83 -1.51 6.82 25.89
N PRO A 84 -0.95 8.05 25.95
CA PRO A 84 -0.81 8.91 24.78
C PRO A 84 0.06 8.28 23.67
N ILE A 85 1.15 7.62 24.02
CA ILE A 85 2.05 6.98 23.04
C ILE A 85 1.33 5.85 22.28
N SER A 86 0.55 5.01 22.97
CA SER A 86 -0.24 3.95 22.32
C SER A 86 -1.25 4.52 21.34
N LYS A 87 -1.90 5.64 21.69
CA LYS A 87 -2.86 6.31 20.79
C LYS A 87 -2.17 6.99 19.61
N ILE A 88 -0.99 7.59 19.81
CA ILE A 88 -0.17 8.13 18.72
C ILE A 88 0.28 7.02 17.78
N ASN A 89 0.67 5.86 18.28
CA ASN A 89 1.01 4.71 17.43
C ASN A 89 -0.21 4.24 16.61
N ALA A 90 -1.38 4.15 17.22
CA ALA A 90 -2.62 3.84 16.50
C ALA A 90 -2.98 4.90 15.45
N LEU A 91 -2.74 6.18 15.73
CA LEU A 91 -2.90 7.27 14.77
C LEU A 91 -1.90 7.15 13.61
N ALA A 92 -0.64 6.86 13.91
CA ALA A 92 0.40 6.66 12.89
C ALA A 92 0.08 5.51 11.93
N GLU A 93 -0.67 4.51 12.38
CA GLU A 93 -1.11 3.41 11.54
C GLU A 93 -2.15 3.81 10.50
N VAL A 94 -2.99 4.81 10.76
CA VAL A 94 -4.05 5.27 9.85
C VAL A 94 -3.66 6.52 9.07
N CYS A 95 -2.64 7.27 9.52
CA CYS A 95 -2.10 8.42 8.80
C CYS A 95 -1.39 8.01 7.52
N GLU A 96 -1.63 8.75 6.44
CA GLU A 96 -0.86 8.61 5.20
C GLU A 96 0.61 9.02 5.45
N PRO A 97 1.58 8.45 4.69
CA PRO A 97 2.96 8.90 4.76
C PRO A 97 3.10 10.40 4.47
N GLY A 98 4.09 11.05 5.09
CA GLY A 98 4.38 12.48 4.87
C GLY A 98 3.48 13.47 5.60
N VAL A 99 2.53 13.01 6.44
CA VAL A 99 1.74 13.88 7.31
C VAL A 99 2.60 14.42 8.46
N ALA A 100 2.59 15.75 8.68
CA ALA A 100 3.18 16.29 9.87
C ALA A 100 2.15 16.26 11.01
N VAL A 101 2.46 15.55 12.08
CA VAL A 101 1.60 15.42 13.25
C VAL A 101 2.11 16.34 14.35
N ILE A 102 1.29 17.30 14.79
CA ILE A 102 1.55 18.15 15.95
C ILE A 102 0.61 17.69 17.05
N ALA A 103 1.15 17.23 18.17
CA ALA A 103 0.36 16.91 19.34
C ALA A 103 0.15 18.13 20.23
N VAL A 104 -1.03 18.24 20.83
CA VAL A 104 -1.36 19.29 21.83
C VAL A 104 -1.78 18.58 23.12
N GLY A 105 -1.35 19.08 24.26
CA GLY A 105 -1.71 18.49 25.54
C GLY A 105 -1.40 19.39 26.73
N ASN A 106 -1.79 18.95 27.92
CA ASN A 106 -1.67 19.70 29.18
C ASN A 106 -0.48 19.27 30.06
N ARG A 107 0.30 18.25 29.63
CA ARG A 107 1.43 17.71 30.40
C ARG A 107 2.74 18.32 29.90
N ASN A 108 3.43 19.05 30.78
CA ASN A 108 4.73 19.64 30.48
C ASN A 108 5.86 18.73 31.02
N GLU A 109 6.06 17.58 30.38
CA GLU A 109 7.02 16.55 30.79
C GLU A 109 8.03 16.30 29.66
N ILE A 110 9.32 16.45 29.95
CA ILE A 110 10.41 16.22 28.98
C ILE A 110 10.40 14.76 28.47
N GLY A 111 10.09 13.78 29.35
CA GLY A 111 9.96 12.38 28.99
C GLY A 111 8.89 12.18 27.92
N LEU A 112 7.67 12.65 28.18
CA LEU A 112 6.56 12.56 27.24
C LEU A 112 6.90 13.25 25.90
N TYR A 113 7.51 14.42 25.94
CA TYR A 113 7.94 15.13 24.73
C TYR A 113 8.87 14.27 23.86
N ARG A 114 9.91 13.68 24.47
CA ARG A 114 10.85 12.79 23.75
C ARG A 114 10.17 11.55 23.20
N ASP A 115 9.31 10.90 23.99
CA ASP A 115 8.60 9.71 23.57
C ASP A 115 7.64 9.98 22.40
N LEU A 116 6.97 11.13 22.39
CA LEU A 116 6.13 11.59 21.28
C LEU A 116 6.94 11.81 20.00
N LEU A 117 8.12 12.45 20.09
CA LEU A 117 9.01 12.63 18.94
C LEU A 117 9.51 11.28 18.41
N HIS A 118 9.88 10.34 19.29
CA HIS A 118 10.28 8.98 18.89
C HIS A 118 9.12 8.21 18.24
N ALA A 119 7.87 8.45 18.66
CA ALA A 119 6.68 7.88 18.06
C ALA A 119 6.31 8.53 16.69
N GLY A 120 7.09 9.52 16.22
CA GLY A 120 6.91 10.15 14.92
C GLY A 120 6.08 11.43 14.92
N VAL A 121 5.74 11.98 16.09
CA VAL A 121 5.14 13.31 16.22
C VAL A 121 6.18 14.37 15.82
N THR A 122 5.77 15.33 15.00
CA THR A 122 6.68 16.39 14.51
C THR A 122 7.03 17.38 15.61
N ASP A 123 6.04 17.75 16.43
CA ASP A 123 6.22 18.64 17.60
C ASP A 123 5.10 18.43 18.61
N TYR A 124 5.32 18.89 19.84
CA TYR A 124 4.35 18.86 20.92
C TYR A 124 4.18 20.23 21.54
N VAL A 125 2.96 20.74 21.54
CA VAL A 125 2.59 22.06 22.08
C VAL A 125 1.82 21.87 23.38
N VAL A 126 2.35 22.46 24.46
CA VAL A 126 1.68 22.46 25.77
C VAL A 126 0.63 23.57 25.81
N LYS A 127 -0.55 23.27 26.33
CA LYS A 127 -1.63 24.24 26.54
C LYS A 127 -1.24 25.28 27.64
N PRO A 128 -1.66 26.54 27.50
CA PRO A 128 -2.53 27.09 26.46
C PRO A 128 -1.81 27.28 25.11
N VAL A 129 -2.52 27.01 24.02
CA VAL A 129 -1.96 27.13 22.66
C VAL A 129 -1.91 28.59 22.26
N SER A 130 -0.70 29.12 22.08
CA SER A 130 -0.50 30.48 21.60
C SER A 130 -0.11 30.52 20.11
N PRO A 131 -0.43 31.63 19.38
CA PRO A 131 -0.03 31.77 17.99
C PRO A 131 1.47 31.62 17.75
N GLN A 132 2.32 32.12 18.69
CA GLN A 132 3.77 32.01 18.58
C GLN A 132 4.25 30.53 18.70
N LEU A 133 3.70 29.75 19.63
CA LEU A 133 4.05 28.35 19.78
C LEU A 133 3.61 27.53 18.60
N LEU A 134 2.39 27.77 18.10
CA LEU A 134 1.88 27.06 16.93
C LEU A 134 2.65 27.45 15.66
N ALA A 135 2.97 28.73 15.48
CA ALA A 135 3.79 29.20 14.37
C ALA A 135 5.16 28.53 14.36
N LYS A 136 5.81 28.42 15.53
CA LYS A 136 7.09 27.72 15.68
C LYS A 136 6.98 26.25 15.30
N ALA A 137 5.94 25.55 15.77
CA ALA A 137 5.69 24.16 15.44
C ALA A 137 5.41 23.94 13.93
N LEU A 138 4.69 24.87 13.29
CA LEU A 138 4.41 24.86 11.85
C LEU A 138 5.67 25.15 11.03
N THR A 139 6.48 26.14 11.46
CA THR A 139 7.72 26.53 10.77
C THR A 139 8.79 25.44 10.88
N SER A 140 8.86 24.72 12.00
CA SER A 140 9.80 23.60 12.17
C SER A 140 9.60 22.50 11.10
N LYS A 141 8.40 22.33 10.58
CA LYS A 141 8.12 21.48 9.44
C LYS A 141 8.71 22.03 8.13
N GLN A 142 8.56 23.32 7.87
CA GLN A 142 9.04 23.95 6.62
C GLN A 142 10.57 23.94 6.54
N VAL A 143 11.24 24.16 7.64
CA VAL A 143 12.71 24.06 7.72
C VAL A 143 13.20 22.64 7.53
N ARG A 144 12.53 21.64 8.12
CA ARG A 144 12.90 20.21 7.94
C ARG A 144 12.55 19.64 6.57
N ALA A 145 11.61 20.24 5.83
CA ALA A 145 11.31 19.86 4.46
C ALA A 145 12.35 20.37 3.45
N GLY A 146 13.10 21.43 3.80
CA GLY A 146 14.18 22.00 2.99
C GLY A 146 15.56 21.41 3.27
N GLU A 147 15.82 20.99 4.49
CA GLU A 147 17.05 20.29 4.88
C GLU A 147 16.70 18.80 5.08
N ALA A 148 17.17 17.97 4.18
CA ALA A 148 17.06 16.52 4.27
C ALA A 148 17.78 15.99 5.51
N SER A 149 17.14 16.14 6.68
CA SER A 149 17.56 15.41 7.87
C SER A 149 17.02 13.99 7.78
N PRO A 150 17.86 12.95 7.87
CA PRO A 150 17.49 11.57 7.55
C PRO A 150 16.64 10.87 8.60
N ILE A 151 15.95 11.61 9.46
CA ILE A 151 15.20 11.05 10.58
C ILE A 151 13.70 11.16 10.31
N HIS A 152 13.14 10.09 9.74
CA HIS A 152 11.74 9.65 9.78
C HIS A 152 10.69 10.36 8.92
N LYS A 153 10.93 10.56 7.64
CA LYS A 153 9.83 10.47 6.68
C LYS A 153 9.47 8.97 6.58
N LYS A 154 8.47 8.51 7.32
CA LYS A 154 8.02 7.12 7.22
C LYS A 154 7.48 6.90 5.81
N LEU A 155 8.33 6.40 4.94
CA LEU A 155 7.94 6.05 3.58
C LEU A 155 7.02 4.83 3.61
N GLY A 156 6.11 4.77 2.67
CA GLY A 156 5.27 3.58 2.49
C GLY A 156 6.11 2.34 2.18
N THR A 157 5.60 1.19 2.55
CA THR A 157 6.26 -0.11 2.32
C THR A 157 6.15 -0.49 0.85
N LEU A 158 7.29 -0.81 0.23
CA LEU A 158 7.37 -1.27 -1.15
C LEU A 158 7.41 -2.80 -1.21
N ILE A 159 6.48 -3.37 -1.95
CA ILE A 159 6.32 -4.82 -2.12
C ILE A 159 6.37 -5.15 -3.61
N ALA A 160 7.33 -5.96 -4.02
CA ALA A 160 7.43 -6.40 -5.40
C ALA A 160 7.06 -7.89 -5.54
N PHE A 161 6.12 -8.18 -6.41
CA PHE A 161 5.75 -9.54 -6.78
C PHE A 161 6.45 -9.92 -8.07
N VAL A 162 7.03 -11.13 -8.10
CA VAL A 162 7.65 -11.70 -9.30
C VAL A 162 7.36 -13.19 -9.37
N GLY A 163 7.02 -13.68 -10.55
CA GLY A 163 6.75 -15.10 -10.78
C GLY A 163 8.03 -15.89 -11.06
N ALA A 164 8.17 -17.07 -10.47
CA ALA A 164 9.24 -18.01 -10.84
C ALA A 164 9.15 -18.39 -12.33
N ARG A 165 7.92 -18.50 -12.85
CA ARG A 165 7.62 -18.74 -14.28
C ARG A 165 6.36 -17.97 -14.70
N GLY A 166 6.10 -17.90 -16.01
CA GLY A 166 4.83 -17.37 -16.53
C GLY A 166 3.63 -18.23 -16.08
N GLY A 167 2.51 -17.59 -15.79
CA GLY A 167 1.24 -18.25 -15.44
C GLY A 167 1.16 -18.83 -14.03
N VAL A 168 2.11 -18.54 -13.13
CA VAL A 168 2.02 -18.98 -11.72
C VAL A 168 1.01 -18.18 -10.89
N GLY A 169 0.42 -17.12 -11.46
CA GLY A 169 -0.59 -16.28 -10.80
C GLY A 169 -0.02 -15.11 -10.01
N THR A 170 1.10 -14.55 -10.44
CA THR A 170 1.75 -13.39 -9.81
C THR A 170 0.81 -12.20 -9.73
N THR A 171 0.27 -11.74 -10.85
CA THR A 171 -0.72 -10.66 -10.97
C THR A 171 -1.95 -10.92 -10.10
N THR A 172 -2.46 -12.16 -10.11
CA THR A 172 -3.60 -12.55 -9.25
C THR A 172 -3.31 -12.31 -7.78
N LEU A 173 -2.12 -12.69 -7.31
CA LEU A 173 -1.73 -12.50 -5.92
C LEU A 173 -1.45 -11.02 -5.60
N ALA A 174 -0.78 -10.29 -6.49
CA ALA A 174 -0.54 -8.86 -6.34
C ALA A 174 -1.86 -8.08 -6.20
N VAL A 175 -2.80 -8.26 -7.13
CA VAL A 175 -4.13 -7.62 -7.14
C VAL A 175 -4.92 -7.96 -5.88
N ASN A 176 -5.01 -9.25 -5.50
CA ASN A 176 -5.80 -9.65 -4.34
C ASN A 176 -5.16 -9.20 -3.01
N THR A 177 -3.82 -9.14 -2.93
CA THR A 177 -3.11 -8.60 -1.76
C THR A 177 -3.34 -7.07 -1.66
N ALA A 178 -3.22 -6.34 -2.78
CA ALA A 178 -3.49 -4.91 -2.84
C ALA A 178 -4.92 -4.59 -2.40
N TRP A 179 -5.89 -5.33 -2.93
CA TRP A 179 -7.30 -5.18 -2.55
C TRP A 179 -7.52 -5.47 -1.05
N HIS A 180 -6.90 -6.52 -0.51
CA HIS A 180 -7.04 -6.88 0.90
C HIS A 180 -6.48 -5.80 1.83
N LEU A 181 -5.27 -5.30 1.54
CA LEU A 181 -4.65 -4.21 2.30
C LEU A 181 -5.52 -2.94 2.26
N ALA A 182 -6.09 -2.61 1.10
CA ALA A 182 -6.91 -1.43 0.92
C ALA A 182 -8.28 -1.54 1.63
N ASN A 183 -8.97 -2.68 1.49
CA ASN A 183 -10.38 -2.80 1.88
C ASN A 183 -10.59 -3.49 3.23
N ARG A 184 -9.65 -4.35 3.67
CA ARG A 184 -9.74 -5.05 4.96
C ARG A 184 -8.86 -4.43 6.04
N GLN A 185 -7.68 -3.93 5.65
CA GLN A 185 -6.78 -3.25 6.59
C GLN A 185 -6.87 -1.72 6.49
N THR A 186 -7.77 -1.20 5.66
CA THR A 186 -8.04 0.25 5.48
C THR A 186 -6.79 1.08 5.18
N ARG A 187 -5.81 0.49 4.46
CA ARG A 187 -4.57 1.16 4.06
C ARG A 187 -4.71 1.79 2.68
N ARG A 188 -4.08 2.91 2.46
CA ARG A 188 -3.97 3.49 1.13
C ARG A 188 -2.90 2.75 0.34
N VAL A 189 -3.28 2.15 -0.79
CA VAL A 189 -2.43 1.24 -1.58
C VAL A 189 -2.33 1.74 -3.01
N ALA A 190 -1.09 1.79 -3.54
CA ALA A 190 -0.82 1.90 -4.96
C ALA A 190 -0.46 0.52 -5.51
N LEU A 191 -1.11 0.10 -6.58
CA LEU A 191 -0.76 -1.09 -7.37
C LEU A 191 -0.22 -0.61 -8.71
N VAL A 192 0.98 -1.01 -9.06
CA VAL A 192 1.65 -0.66 -10.32
C VAL A 192 1.89 -1.93 -11.12
N ASP A 193 1.35 -1.98 -12.31
CA ASP A 193 1.62 -3.04 -13.28
C ASP A 193 2.79 -2.61 -14.17
N LEU A 194 3.94 -3.25 -13.98
CA LEU A 194 5.14 -2.93 -14.78
C LEU A 194 5.20 -3.70 -16.09
N ASP A 195 4.25 -4.61 -16.38
CA ASP A 195 4.10 -5.21 -17.70
C ASP A 195 3.20 -4.33 -18.57
N LEU A 196 3.80 -3.34 -19.22
CA LEU A 196 3.08 -2.29 -19.95
C LEU A 196 2.35 -2.79 -21.17
N GLN A 197 2.64 -3.98 -21.67
CA GLN A 197 2.05 -4.55 -22.88
C GLN A 197 1.13 -5.74 -22.61
N ASN A 198 1.46 -6.58 -21.62
CA ASN A 198 0.72 -7.80 -21.32
C ASN A 198 0.19 -7.82 -19.87
N GLY A 199 0.18 -6.67 -19.20
CA GLY A 199 -0.26 -6.56 -17.83
C GLY A 199 -1.76 -6.82 -17.66
N ASP A 200 -2.11 -7.61 -16.66
CA ASP A 200 -3.47 -8.05 -16.39
C ASP A 200 -4.12 -7.35 -15.17
N CYS A 201 -3.42 -6.41 -14.51
CA CYS A 201 -3.97 -5.75 -13.32
C CYS A 201 -5.24 -4.96 -13.61
N ALA A 202 -5.28 -4.20 -14.71
CA ALA A 202 -6.45 -3.45 -15.14
C ALA A 202 -7.63 -4.38 -15.46
N LEU A 203 -7.35 -5.44 -16.23
CA LEU A 203 -8.34 -6.45 -16.57
C LEU A 203 -8.89 -7.15 -15.32
N ALA A 204 -8.02 -7.51 -14.38
CA ALA A 204 -8.41 -8.17 -13.13
C ALA A 204 -9.28 -7.29 -12.23
N LEU A 205 -9.17 -5.97 -12.34
CA LEU A 205 -9.91 -4.99 -11.54
C LEU A 205 -11.06 -4.33 -12.31
N GLU A 206 -11.30 -4.73 -13.57
CA GLU A 206 -12.35 -4.20 -14.44
C GLU A 206 -12.27 -2.68 -14.65
N ILE A 207 -11.04 -2.16 -14.68
CA ILE A 207 -10.75 -0.76 -14.98
C ILE A 207 -10.18 -0.63 -16.38
N LYS A 208 -10.30 0.55 -16.95
CA LYS A 208 -9.66 0.86 -18.24
C LYS A 208 -8.20 1.22 -17.98
N PRO A 209 -7.23 0.55 -18.64
CA PRO A 209 -5.84 0.99 -18.62
C PRO A 209 -5.70 2.36 -19.29
N THR A 210 -4.64 3.08 -18.96
CA THR A 210 -4.32 4.39 -19.52
C THR A 210 -2.86 4.41 -19.97
N SER A 211 -2.48 5.20 -20.95
CA SER A 211 -1.08 5.41 -21.34
C SER A 211 -0.27 6.21 -20.31
N GLY A 212 -0.92 6.67 -19.25
CA GLY A 212 -0.26 7.55 -18.26
C GLY A 212 0.95 6.95 -17.58
N LEU A 213 0.98 5.63 -17.34
CA LEU A 213 2.15 4.96 -16.74
C LEU A 213 3.33 4.92 -17.72
N SER A 214 3.10 4.53 -18.98
CA SER A 214 4.16 4.50 -20.00
C SER A 214 4.74 5.89 -20.26
N GLU A 215 3.87 6.92 -20.39
CA GLU A 215 4.28 8.31 -20.53
C GLU A 215 5.12 8.80 -19.32
N ALA A 216 4.72 8.47 -18.10
CA ALA A 216 5.45 8.81 -16.89
C ALA A 216 6.84 8.16 -16.87
N LEU A 217 6.92 6.86 -17.18
CA LEU A 217 8.20 6.13 -17.22
C LEU A 217 9.13 6.60 -18.34
N ALA A 218 8.58 7.08 -19.47
CA ALA A 218 9.36 7.69 -20.56
C ALA A 218 9.94 9.06 -20.15
N ASN A 219 9.28 9.78 -19.23
CA ASN A 219 9.66 11.13 -18.82
C ASN A 219 9.78 11.28 -17.29
N PRO A 220 10.77 10.66 -16.64
CA PRO A 220 10.87 10.57 -15.19
C PRO A 220 10.93 11.94 -14.47
N LEU A 221 11.46 12.97 -15.13
CA LEU A 221 11.51 14.34 -14.56
C LEU A 221 10.13 14.99 -14.38
N ARG A 222 9.09 14.45 -15.01
CA ARG A 222 7.71 14.96 -14.88
C ARG A 222 6.90 14.20 -13.83
N ILE A 223 7.48 13.17 -13.22
CA ILE A 223 6.80 12.38 -12.20
C ILE A 223 6.73 13.19 -10.91
N ASP A 224 5.55 13.70 -10.63
CA ASP A 224 5.21 14.40 -9.40
C ASP A 224 3.84 13.94 -8.86
N ASN A 225 3.46 14.46 -7.71
CA ASN A 225 2.20 14.13 -7.08
C ASN A 225 0.99 14.47 -7.95
N THR A 226 1.04 15.59 -8.69
CA THR A 226 -0.04 16.08 -9.54
C THR A 226 -0.25 15.17 -10.75
N LEU A 227 0.85 14.74 -11.37
CA LEU A 227 0.78 13.79 -12.48
C LEU A 227 0.19 12.47 -11.99
N LEU A 228 0.69 11.92 -10.88
CA LEU A 228 0.22 10.64 -10.34
C LEU A 228 -1.28 10.66 -10.00
N GLU A 229 -1.76 11.73 -9.35
CA GLU A 229 -3.20 11.89 -9.07
C GLU A 229 -4.07 11.89 -10.34
N ARG A 230 -3.54 12.34 -11.45
CA ARG A 230 -4.25 12.41 -12.74
C ARG A 230 -4.27 11.07 -13.48
N ILE A 231 -3.18 10.29 -13.40
CA ILE A 231 -3.03 9.05 -14.18
C ILE A 231 -3.42 7.79 -13.42
N MET A 232 -3.54 7.84 -12.09
CA MET A 232 -3.95 6.70 -11.29
C MET A 232 -5.45 6.44 -11.40
N ALA A 233 -5.83 5.19 -11.69
CA ALA A 233 -7.21 4.76 -11.68
C ALA A 233 -7.65 4.34 -10.27
N PRO A 234 -8.69 4.96 -9.67
CA PRO A 234 -9.20 4.58 -8.37
C PRO A 234 -10.04 3.30 -8.45
N VAL A 235 -9.77 2.35 -7.54
CA VAL A 235 -10.58 1.14 -7.32
C VAL A 235 -11.16 1.20 -5.90
N GLY A 236 -12.27 1.92 -5.77
CA GLY A 236 -12.84 2.27 -4.47
C GLY A 236 -12.08 3.42 -3.78
N ALA A 237 -12.16 3.49 -2.45
CA ALA A 237 -11.67 4.65 -1.70
C ALA A 237 -10.16 4.64 -1.43
N ARG A 238 -9.50 3.48 -1.47
CA ARG A 238 -8.13 3.31 -0.94
C ARG A 238 -7.17 2.54 -1.83
N LEU A 239 -7.63 1.92 -2.91
CA LEU A 239 -6.80 1.26 -3.90
C LEU A 239 -6.71 2.13 -5.15
N PHE A 240 -5.50 2.38 -5.62
CA PHE A 240 -5.19 3.17 -6.80
C PHE A 240 -4.26 2.38 -7.69
N VAL A 241 -4.53 2.36 -8.98
CA VAL A 241 -3.84 1.49 -9.93
C VAL A 241 -3.17 2.32 -11.02
N LEU A 242 -1.92 2.00 -11.29
CA LEU A 242 -1.17 2.44 -12.46
C LEU A 242 -0.98 1.25 -13.37
N SER A 243 -1.53 1.28 -14.55
CA SER A 243 -1.42 0.25 -15.57
C SER A 243 -1.50 0.86 -16.94
N SER A 244 -0.81 0.28 -17.91
CA SER A 244 -0.90 0.61 -19.33
C SER A 244 -1.27 -0.64 -20.13
N GLU A 245 -1.73 -0.44 -21.34
CA GLU A 245 -1.94 -1.49 -22.34
C GLU A 245 -1.43 -0.95 -23.68
N GLU A 246 -0.12 -0.97 -23.82
CA GLU A 246 0.56 -0.44 -24.99
C GLU A 246 0.58 -1.47 -26.13
N PRO A 247 0.58 -1.02 -27.41
CA PRO A 247 0.63 -1.92 -28.54
C PRO A 247 1.84 -2.86 -28.50
N LEU A 248 1.64 -4.15 -28.83
CA LEU A 248 2.73 -5.14 -28.90
C LEU A 248 3.77 -4.84 -29.99
N SER A 249 3.44 -3.97 -30.92
CA SER A 249 4.34 -3.52 -31.99
C SER A 249 5.27 -2.38 -31.57
N GLU A 250 5.10 -1.81 -30.38
CA GLU A 250 5.92 -0.71 -29.89
C GLU A 250 7.07 -1.23 -29.03
N ASP A 251 8.27 -0.72 -29.31
CA ASP A 251 9.44 -0.96 -28.46
C ASP A 251 9.41 0.00 -27.26
N LEU A 252 8.96 -0.51 -26.13
CA LEU A 252 8.88 0.27 -24.90
C LEU A 252 10.21 0.28 -24.17
N HIS A 253 10.79 1.47 -24.01
CA HIS A 253 12.04 1.66 -23.30
C HIS A 253 11.85 2.64 -22.15
N PHE A 254 12.09 2.17 -20.93
CA PHE A 254 12.21 3.01 -19.76
C PHE A 254 13.41 2.60 -18.91
N THR A 255 13.88 3.51 -18.09
CA THR A 255 15.13 3.33 -17.36
C THR A 255 14.92 2.86 -15.93
N ALA A 256 15.95 2.32 -15.29
CA ALA A 256 15.94 2.02 -13.87
C ALA A 256 15.67 3.27 -13.01
N VAL A 257 16.17 4.44 -13.45
CA VAL A 257 15.93 5.74 -12.79
C VAL A 257 14.45 6.12 -12.84
N ALA A 258 13.75 5.83 -13.95
CA ALA A 258 12.31 6.11 -14.04
C ALA A 258 11.50 5.31 -13.01
N VAL A 259 11.82 4.03 -12.82
CA VAL A 259 11.21 3.19 -11.79
C VAL A 259 11.51 3.72 -10.39
N GLU A 260 12.76 4.10 -10.13
CA GLU A 260 13.20 4.65 -8.85
C GLU A 260 12.45 5.96 -8.51
N THR A 261 12.32 6.87 -9.47
CA THR A 261 11.59 8.13 -9.32
C THR A 261 10.10 7.86 -9.04
N LEU A 262 9.47 6.99 -9.83
CA LEU A 262 8.07 6.62 -9.65
C LEU A 262 7.82 6.05 -8.25
N VAL A 263 8.63 5.08 -7.84
CA VAL A 263 8.54 4.43 -6.52
C VAL A 263 8.73 5.44 -5.39
N SER A 264 9.72 6.34 -5.52
CA SER A 264 10.01 7.36 -4.51
C SER A 264 8.78 8.25 -4.25
N VAL A 265 8.16 8.78 -5.32
CA VAL A 265 6.98 9.66 -5.21
C VAL A 265 5.77 8.89 -4.67
N LEU A 266 5.56 7.64 -5.10
CA LEU A 266 4.46 6.82 -4.58
C LEU A 266 4.60 6.50 -3.09
N ARG A 267 5.82 6.17 -2.63
CA ARG A 267 6.07 5.87 -1.21
C ARG A 267 5.82 7.05 -0.27
N GLU A 268 5.79 8.26 -0.79
CA GLU A 268 5.46 9.46 -0.01
C GLU A 268 3.95 9.60 0.26
N GLN A 269 3.10 8.97 -0.56
CA GLN A 269 1.65 9.15 -0.51
C GLN A 269 0.89 7.90 -0.05
N PHE A 270 1.46 6.71 -0.23
CA PHE A 270 0.78 5.44 0.00
C PHE A 270 1.41 4.68 1.16
N HIS A 271 0.60 3.98 1.95
CA HIS A 271 1.09 3.08 3.00
C HIS A 271 1.82 1.88 2.40
N TYR A 272 1.29 1.38 1.27
CA TYR A 272 1.86 0.27 0.52
C TYR A 272 1.91 0.63 -0.96
N VAL A 273 3.05 0.35 -1.57
CA VAL A 273 3.24 0.36 -3.02
C VAL A 273 3.50 -1.08 -3.44
N ILE A 274 2.63 -1.62 -4.26
CA ILE A 274 2.75 -2.99 -4.77
C ILE A 274 3.12 -2.91 -6.23
N LEU A 275 4.22 -3.56 -6.60
CA LEU A 275 4.67 -3.70 -7.99
C LEU A 275 4.38 -5.12 -8.45
N ASP A 276 3.62 -5.27 -9.54
CA ASP A 276 3.59 -6.50 -10.33
C ASP A 276 4.71 -6.42 -11.35
N VAL A 277 5.75 -7.25 -11.17
CA VAL A 277 7.00 -7.17 -11.93
C VAL A 277 7.05 -8.33 -12.91
N PRO A 278 7.06 -8.07 -14.23
CA PRO A 278 7.23 -9.11 -15.22
C PRO A 278 8.62 -9.75 -15.11
N ARG A 279 8.70 -11.04 -15.46
CA ARG A 279 9.94 -11.80 -15.41
C ARG A 279 10.81 -11.51 -16.65
N ILE A 280 11.23 -10.27 -16.79
CA ILE A 280 12.10 -9.82 -17.88
C ILE A 280 13.47 -9.46 -17.31
N PRO A 281 14.58 -9.99 -17.84
CA PRO A 281 15.94 -9.75 -17.30
C PRO A 281 16.49 -8.40 -17.76
N ALA A 282 15.74 -7.31 -17.56
CA ALA A 282 16.17 -5.96 -17.91
C ALA A 282 16.36 -5.09 -16.65
N ALA A 283 17.22 -4.08 -16.78
CA ALA A 283 17.63 -3.22 -15.66
C ALA A 283 16.49 -2.57 -14.90
N PRO A 284 15.41 -2.04 -15.53
CA PRO A 284 14.31 -1.42 -14.82
C PRO A 284 13.56 -2.40 -13.88
N TYR A 285 13.30 -3.62 -14.35
CA TYR A 285 12.62 -4.65 -13.56
C TYR A 285 13.48 -5.17 -12.42
N ARG A 286 14.79 -5.33 -12.65
CA ARG A 286 15.75 -5.66 -11.59
C ARG A 286 15.74 -4.56 -10.53
N ARG A 287 15.77 -3.30 -10.95
CA ARG A 287 15.76 -2.16 -10.02
C ARG A 287 14.46 -2.13 -9.18
N ALA A 288 13.31 -2.42 -9.76
CA ALA A 288 12.05 -2.56 -9.04
C ALA A 288 12.14 -3.59 -7.90
N LEU A 289 12.77 -4.73 -8.18
CA LEU A 289 13.00 -5.78 -7.19
C LEU A 289 14.05 -5.41 -6.14
N GLU A 290 15.10 -4.68 -6.50
CA GLU A 290 16.16 -4.22 -5.59
C GLU A 290 15.64 -3.17 -4.58
N LEU A 291 14.77 -2.28 -5.02
CA LEU A 291 14.19 -1.22 -4.18
C LEU A 291 13.17 -1.73 -3.16
N ALA A 292 12.61 -2.93 -3.36
CA ALA A 292 11.53 -3.45 -2.57
C ALA A 292 11.95 -3.77 -1.13
N ASP A 293 11.10 -3.42 -0.15
CA ASP A 293 11.25 -3.86 1.25
C ASP A 293 10.89 -5.35 1.38
N PHE A 294 9.96 -5.83 0.53
CA PHE A 294 9.58 -7.23 0.43
C PHE A 294 9.58 -7.67 -1.04
N ARG A 295 10.33 -8.72 -1.35
CA ARG A 295 10.24 -9.44 -2.63
C ARG A 295 9.42 -10.71 -2.44
N ILE A 296 8.32 -10.82 -3.16
CA ILE A 296 7.45 -12.00 -3.12
C ILE A 296 7.70 -12.81 -4.38
N VAL A 297 8.40 -13.91 -4.23
CA VAL A 297 8.59 -14.88 -5.31
C VAL A 297 7.42 -15.85 -5.30
N VAL A 298 6.62 -15.83 -6.37
CA VAL A 298 5.48 -16.71 -6.55
C VAL A 298 5.91 -17.95 -7.34
N ALA A 299 5.74 -19.13 -6.75
CA ALA A 299 6.04 -20.40 -7.34
C ALA A 299 4.85 -21.36 -7.28
N ASP A 300 4.85 -22.41 -8.08
CA ASP A 300 3.91 -23.52 -7.99
C ASP A 300 4.65 -24.88 -7.85
N GLN A 301 3.91 -25.95 -7.65
CA GLN A 301 4.45 -27.29 -7.39
C GLN A 301 4.89 -28.03 -8.66
N THR A 302 5.65 -27.36 -9.55
CA THR A 302 6.23 -27.95 -10.76
C THR A 302 7.74 -27.94 -10.70
N LEU A 303 8.42 -28.93 -11.27
CA LEU A 303 9.89 -28.98 -11.37
C LEU A 303 10.47 -27.73 -12.03
N ARG A 304 9.77 -27.22 -13.06
CA ARG A 304 10.18 -25.99 -13.74
C ARG A 304 10.15 -24.79 -12.79
N SER A 305 9.11 -24.69 -11.97
CA SER A 305 8.98 -23.60 -10.99
C SER A 305 10.07 -23.69 -9.91
N VAL A 306 10.38 -24.89 -9.43
CA VAL A 306 11.47 -25.11 -8.45
C VAL A 306 12.80 -24.64 -9.03
N ARG A 307 13.19 -25.13 -10.22
CA ARG A 307 14.43 -24.74 -10.91
C ARG A 307 14.50 -23.23 -11.10
N ASP A 308 13.43 -22.62 -11.60
CA ASP A 308 13.41 -21.20 -11.93
C ASP A 308 13.37 -20.32 -10.67
N THR A 309 12.80 -20.82 -9.55
CA THR A 309 12.90 -20.18 -8.22
C THR A 309 14.35 -20.12 -7.73
N VAL A 310 15.11 -21.23 -7.85
CA VAL A 310 16.53 -21.23 -7.50
C VAL A 310 17.29 -20.18 -8.31
N ARG A 311 17.13 -20.20 -9.64
CA ARG A 311 17.81 -19.23 -10.55
C ARG A 311 17.44 -17.78 -10.21
N LEU A 312 16.19 -17.51 -9.94
CA LEU A 312 15.71 -16.17 -9.60
C LEU A 312 16.32 -15.70 -8.27
N ARG A 313 16.32 -16.56 -7.24
CA ARG A 313 16.93 -16.24 -5.95
C ARG A 313 18.43 -15.98 -6.07
N THR A 314 19.17 -16.81 -6.84
CA THR A 314 20.59 -16.58 -7.10
C THR A 314 20.83 -15.24 -7.79
N ALA A 315 19.99 -14.88 -8.78
CA ALA A 315 20.12 -13.62 -9.51
C ALA A 315 19.79 -12.38 -8.66
N LEU A 316 18.87 -12.51 -7.70
CA LEU A 316 18.44 -11.41 -6.83
C LEU A 316 19.29 -11.27 -5.56
N GLY A 317 20.05 -12.30 -5.21
CA GLY A 317 20.78 -12.36 -3.94
C GLY A 317 19.86 -12.48 -2.70
N GLU A 318 20.45 -12.68 -1.54
CA GLU A 318 19.70 -12.84 -0.29
C GLU A 318 19.20 -11.51 0.31
N GLY A 319 19.75 -10.38 -0.14
CA GLY A 319 19.47 -9.05 0.38
C GLY A 319 20.36 -8.65 1.56
N ASP A 320 20.34 -7.38 1.92
CA ASP A 320 21.20 -6.74 2.91
C ASP A 320 20.61 -6.65 4.35
N GLY A 321 19.75 -7.59 4.71
CA GLY A 321 19.12 -7.65 6.05
C GLY A 321 17.87 -6.75 6.23
N LYS A 322 17.69 -5.69 5.44
CA LYS A 322 16.46 -4.88 5.38
C LYS A 322 15.44 -5.49 4.42
N LEU A 323 15.92 -6.03 3.33
CA LEU A 323 15.14 -6.66 2.29
C LEU A 323 14.70 -8.07 2.71
N ARG A 324 13.41 -8.35 2.63
CA ARG A 324 12.83 -9.65 2.96
C ARG A 324 12.38 -10.40 1.72
N ASN A 325 13.05 -11.51 1.42
CA ASN A 325 12.66 -12.44 0.36
C ASN A 325 11.60 -13.41 0.91
N LEU A 326 10.40 -13.39 0.37
CA LEU A 326 9.29 -14.27 0.76
C LEU A 326 8.92 -15.20 -0.39
N LEU A 327 8.91 -16.50 -0.12
CA LEU A 327 8.41 -17.50 -1.06
C LEU A 327 6.92 -17.74 -0.81
N VAL A 328 6.10 -17.65 -1.85
CA VAL A 328 4.68 -17.99 -1.84
C VAL A 328 4.44 -19.12 -2.82
N ILE A 329 3.89 -20.24 -2.33
CA ILE A 329 3.47 -21.35 -3.19
C ILE A 329 2.02 -21.13 -3.56
N ASN A 330 1.76 -20.88 -4.84
CA ASN A 330 0.42 -20.76 -5.39
C ASN A 330 -0.04 -22.07 -6.02
N ARG A 331 -1.36 -22.21 -6.25
CA ARG A 331 -1.98 -23.38 -6.89
C ARG A 331 -1.65 -24.70 -6.19
N ASN A 332 -1.52 -24.67 -4.88
CA ASN A 332 -1.22 -25.87 -4.11
C ASN A 332 -2.32 -26.94 -4.31
N GLY A 333 -1.90 -28.12 -4.76
CA GLY A 333 -2.77 -29.25 -5.05
C GLY A 333 -3.24 -29.38 -6.52
N GLU A 334 -2.85 -28.45 -7.44
CA GLU A 334 -3.23 -28.51 -8.86
C GLU A 334 -2.72 -29.77 -9.57
N GLY A 335 -1.47 -30.16 -9.33
CA GLY A 335 -0.83 -31.29 -10.02
C GLY A 335 -1.16 -32.66 -9.45
N GLY A 336 -1.92 -32.73 -8.37
CA GLY A 336 -2.25 -34.03 -7.72
C GLY A 336 -1.00 -34.81 -7.36
N ARG A 337 -0.99 -36.14 -7.70
CA ARG A 337 0.14 -37.04 -7.40
C ARG A 337 1.41 -36.77 -8.21
N HIS A 338 1.35 -35.96 -9.25
CA HIS A 338 2.49 -35.58 -10.10
C HIS A 338 3.13 -34.24 -9.71
N ALA A 339 2.57 -33.56 -8.72
CA ALA A 339 3.13 -32.32 -8.21
C ALA A 339 4.38 -32.61 -7.36
N VAL A 340 5.36 -31.68 -7.43
CA VAL A 340 6.47 -31.65 -6.47
C VAL A 340 5.87 -31.36 -5.09
N THR A 341 6.20 -32.18 -4.11
CA THR A 341 5.69 -32.00 -2.74
C THR A 341 6.27 -30.75 -2.09
N LEU A 342 5.55 -30.18 -1.12
CA LEU A 342 6.05 -29.05 -0.34
C LEU A 342 7.36 -29.37 0.41
N GLN A 343 7.53 -30.64 0.83
CA GLN A 343 8.76 -31.09 1.50
C GLN A 343 9.94 -31.09 0.54
N GLU A 344 9.78 -31.64 -0.67
CA GLU A 344 10.80 -31.62 -1.71
C GLU A 344 11.15 -30.19 -2.11
N MET A 345 10.15 -29.32 -2.29
CA MET A 345 10.41 -27.90 -2.56
C MET A 345 11.20 -27.23 -1.44
N GLN A 346 10.84 -27.45 -0.17
CA GLN A 346 11.56 -26.89 0.96
C GLN A 346 12.99 -27.42 1.05
N HIS A 347 13.20 -28.69 0.75
CA HIS A 347 14.52 -29.29 0.74
C HIS A 347 15.42 -28.68 -0.34
N VAL A 348 14.91 -28.55 -1.58
CA VAL A 348 15.69 -28.00 -2.70
C VAL A 348 15.91 -26.50 -2.58
N LEU A 349 14.90 -25.75 -2.11
CA LEU A 349 14.95 -24.30 -2.03
C LEU A 349 15.58 -23.80 -0.73
N GLU A 350 15.75 -24.67 0.27
CA GLU A 350 16.26 -24.36 1.62
C GLU A 350 15.49 -23.20 2.31
N VAL A 351 14.24 -22.98 1.87
CA VAL A 351 13.36 -21.91 2.37
C VAL A 351 11.96 -22.44 2.63
N LYS A 352 11.43 -22.08 3.79
CA LYS A 352 10.01 -22.36 4.10
C LYS A 352 9.12 -21.33 3.38
N PRO A 353 8.07 -21.80 2.66
CA PRO A 353 7.09 -20.89 2.11
C PRO A 353 6.44 -20.04 3.20
N ARG A 354 6.35 -18.73 2.96
CA ARG A 354 5.66 -17.81 3.88
C ARG A 354 4.16 -18.05 3.88
N THR A 355 3.62 -18.37 2.72
CA THR A 355 2.19 -18.61 2.53
C THR A 355 2.00 -19.68 1.44
N ILE A 356 1.02 -20.53 1.64
CA ILE A 356 0.59 -21.55 0.69
C ILE A 356 -0.84 -21.23 0.27
N ILE A 357 -1.03 -20.96 -1.02
CA ILE A 357 -2.33 -20.62 -1.62
C ILE A 357 -2.93 -21.87 -2.25
N PRO A 358 -4.10 -22.33 -1.81
CA PRO A 358 -4.72 -23.54 -2.36
C PRO A 358 -5.22 -23.30 -3.79
N PHE A 359 -5.16 -24.34 -4.62
CA PHE A 359 -5.75 -24.32 -5.95
C PHE A 359 -7.27 -24.32 -5.86
N GLN A 360 -7.90 -23.27 -6.36
CA GLN A 360 -9.35 -23.10 -6.38
C GLN A 360 -9.80 -22.55 -7.74
N PRO A 361 -9.81 -23.36 -8.81
CA PRO A 361 -10.08 -22.91 -10.17
C PRO A 361 -11.46 -22.26 -10.32
N THR A 362 -12.46 -22.75 -9.60
CA THR A 362 -13.84 -22.20 -9.65
C THR A 362 -13.96 -20.74 -9.23
N LEU A 363 -12.98 -20.21 -8.51
CA LEU A 363 -12.98 -18.77 -8.16
C LEU A 363 -12.63 -17.85 -9.34
N PHE A 364 -12.00 -18.39 -10.38
CA PHE A 364 -11.42 -17.64 -11.48
C PHE A 364 -12.00 -17.98 -12.86
N THR A 365 -12.94 -18.95 -12.93
CA THR A 365 -13.50 -19.46 -14.19
C THR A 365 -14.80 -18.82 -14.62
N THR A 366 -15.37 -17.91 -13.86
CA THR A 366 -16.62 -17.24 -14.24
C THR A 366 -16.35 -16.19 -15.31
N VAL A 367 -16.99 -16.35 -16.47
CA VAL A 367 -16.94 -15.47 -17.65
C VAL A 367 -17.50 -14.05 -17.34
N THR A 368 -18.32 -13.94 -16.30
CA THR A 368 -18.88 -12.68 -15.82
C THR A 368 -18.01 -12.10 -14.72
N GLY A 369 -17.11 -11.26 -15.07
CA GLY A 369 -16.21 -10.30 -14.38
C GLY A 369 -16.10 -10.21 -12.87
N SER A 370 -17.12 -10.55 -12.09
CA SER A 370 -17.16 -10.32 -10.65
C SER A 370 -16.33 -11.28 -9.78
N ALA A 371 -15.61 -12.24 -10.37
CA ALA A 371 -14.83 -13.24 -9.64
C ALA A 371 -13.36 -12.87 -9.43
N ARG A 372 -12.89 -11.77 -10.00
CA ARG A 372 -11.46 -11.43 -10.11
C ARG A 372 -10.84 -11.02 -8.78
N ILE A 373 -11.63 -10.41 -7.90
CA ILE A 373 -11.20 -10.14 -6.52
C ILE A 373 -11.66 -11.30 -5.62
N ALA A 374 -10.99 -12.43 -5.76
CA ALA A 374 -11.32 -13.63 -4.99
C ALA A 374 -11.12 -13.47 -3.48
N ALA A 375 -10.22 -12.55 -3.05
CA ALA A 375 -9.99 -12.22 -1.65
C ALA A 375 -11.20 -11.53 -0.98
N ALA A 376 -12.14 -10.97 -1.75
CA ALA A 376 -13.39 -10.42 -1.21
C ALA A 376 -14.32 -11.53 -0.68
N ARG A 377 -14.24 -12.74 -1.22
CA ARG A 377 -15.08 -13.88 -0.86
C ARG A 377 -14.52 -14.61 0.36
N ARG A 378 -15.42 -15.12 1.21
CA ARG A 378 -15.03 -16.01 2.31
C ARG A 378 -14.55 -17.34 1.71
N GLY A 379 -13.40 -17.85 2.19
CA GLY A 379 -12.86 -19.13 1.72
C GLY A 379 -11.36 -19.27 1.99
N LYS A 380 -10.82 -20.44 1.61
CA LYS A 380 -9.40 -20.77 1.84
C LYS A 380 -8.44 -19.81 1.12
N PHE A 381 -8.78 -19.36 -0.09
CA PHE A 381 -8.00 -18.40 -0.84
C PHE A 381 -7.95 -17.04 -0.11
N GLY A 382 -9.11 -16.49 0.25
CA GLY A 382 -9.19 -15.22 0.98
C GLY A 382 -8.44 -15.24 2.32
N ALA A 383 -8.52 -16.36 3.05
CA ALA A 383 -7.78 -16.57 4.30
C ALA A 383 -6.25 -16.59 4.06
N ALA A 384 -5.79 -17.22 2.97
CA ALA A 384 -4.38 -17.26 2.63
C ALA A 384 -3.84 -15.87 2.22
N ILE A 385 -4.62 -15.09 1.44
CA ILE A 385 -4.28 -13.70 1.12
C ILE A 385 -4.25 -12.83 2.39
N ALA A 386 -5.20 -13.01 3.30
CA ALA A 386 -5.21 -12.31 4.59
C ALA A 386 -3.95 -12.60 5.41
N ALA A 387 -3.52 -13.86 5.47
CA ALA A 387 -2.28 -14.27 6.15
C ALA A 387 -1.03 -13.66 5.50
N LEU A 388 -0.99 -13.60 4.15
CA LEU A 388 0.08 -12.93 3.42
C LEU A 388 0.11 -11.44 3.75
N ALA A 389 -1.02 -10.76 3.63
CA ALA A 389 -1.13 -9.33 3.92
C ALA A 389 -0.75 -8.98 5.37
N LEU A 390 -1.15 -9.82 6.34
CA LEU A 390 -0.76 -9.65 7.74
C LEU A 390 0.76 -9.74 7.92
N SER A 391 1.41 -10.68 7.21
CA SER A 391 2.86 -10.82 7.28
C SER A 391 3.63 -9.64 6.71
N LEU A 392 3.02 -8.88 5.79
CA LEU A 392 3.58 -7.69 5.18
C LEU A 392 3.38 -6.43 6.03
N SER A 393 2.38 -6.44 6.91
CA SER A 393 2.09 -5.34 7.83
C SER A 393 2.79 -5.44 9.20
N GLY A 394 3.71 -6.40 9.36
CA GLY A 394 4.47 -6.61 10.60
C GLY A 394 3.75 -7.42 11.67
N GLY A 395 2.54 -7.91 11.40
CA GLY A 395 1.83 -8.85 12.27
C GLY A 395 2.35 -10.27 12.11
N GLU A 396 2.56 -10.97 13.22
CA GLU A 396 2.71 -12.41 13.15
C GLU A 396 1.33 -13.07 12.93
N PRO A 397 1.20 -13.97 11.94
CA PRO A 397 -0.02 -14.73 11.81
C PRO A 397 -0.21 -15.58 13.08
N GLU A 398 -1.35 -15.40 13.76
CA GLU A 398 -1.74 -16.34 14.83
C GLU A 398 -1.51 -17.76 14.32
N ARG A 399 -0.69 -18.52 15.03
CA ARG A 399 -0.46 -19.94 14.77
C ARG A 399 -1.76 -20.72 15.05
N ARG A 400 -2.78 -20.54 14.25
CA ARG A 400 -3.94 -21.44 14.25
C ARG A 400 -3.45 -22.80 13.79
N ARG A 401 -3.55 -23.78 14.70
CA ARG A 401 -3.25 -25.21 14.57
C ARG A 401 -4.03 -25.86 13.43
N TRP A 402 -3.63 -25.61 12.18
CA TRP A 402 -4.19 -26.26 10.99
C TRP A 402 -3.58 -27.66 10.74
N TRP A 403 -2.64 -28.08 11.59
CA TRP A 403 -1.83 -29.31 11.40
C TRP A 403 -2.39 -30.55 12.10
N ARG A 404 -3.59 -30.51 12.64
CA ARG A 404 -4.21 -31.69 13.24
C ARG A 404 -5.52 -32.02 12.54
N ALA A 405 -5.45 -32.64 11.36
CA ALA A 405 -6.43 -33.55 10.82
C ALA A 405 -5.86 -34.13 9.52
N GLU A 406 -5.06 -35.16 9.65
CA GLU A 406 -4.97 -36.29 8.73
C GLU A 406 -4.08 -37.34 9.39
N LYS A 407 -4.74 -38.23 10.12
CA LYS A 407 -4.29 -39.59 10.33
C LYS A 407 -5.18 -40.48 9.50
#